data_5d2eb4d3b4a04a8b612a1fc7d1401c09
#
_entry.id   5d2eb4d3b4a04a8b612a1fc7d1401c09
#
_cell.length_a   1.000
_cell.length_b   1.000
_cell.length_c   1.000
_cell.angle_alpha   90.00
_cell.angle_beta   90.00
_cell.angle_gamma   90.00
#
_symmetry.space_group_name_H-M   'P 1'
#
loop_
_entity.id
_entity.type
_entity.pdbx_description
1 polymer ?
#
loop_
_entity_poly.entity_id
_entity_poly.type
_entity_poly.pdbx_seq_one_letter_code
_entity_poly.pdbx_strand_id
1 'polypeptide(L)'
;TLKEYYEWNQNWLSEAHRILKNTGGIYLISDWHHSSMYYGLLSNNFIIQNRITWHNRSAENSSQSPTWKNQSGDIWFATKNDDFLFDNHAVSLKSDRGDLLYSRDERLQTNFWFDIPAVKNEDARYSDKLYAKILEASSFKLNWVLDPFMRNGDVGVAAKKIGRRFIGFETNKDLLLLSMKRIDQNNN
;
A
#
# COMPACT_ATOMS: atom_id res chain seq x y z
N THR A 1 15.40 -20.55 -0.65
CA THR A 1 14.27 -21.50 -0.72
C THR A 1 12.97 -20.81 -0.27
N LEU A 2 11.79 -21.39 -0.57
CA LEU A 2 10.50 -20.87 -0.13
C LEU A 2 10.41 -20.87 1.42
N LYS A 3 11.00 -21.84 2.08
CA LYS A 3 11.07 -21.92 3.53
C LYS A 3 11.85 -20.74 4.14
N GLU A 4 13.03 -20.43 3.62
CA GLU A 4 13.84 -19.30 4.08
C GLU A 4 13.12 -17.97 3.85
N TYR A 5 12.44 -17.84 2.71
CA TYR A 5 11.63 -16.66 2.41
C TYR A 5 10.47 -16.51 3.38
N TYR A 6 9.81 -17.61 3.74
CA TYR A 6 8.73 -17.60 4.74
C TYR A 6 9.25 -17.19 6.12
N GLU A 7 10.35 -17.79 6.58
CA GLU A 7 10.96 -17.50 7.88
C GLU A 7 11.44 -16.04 7.96
N TRP A 8 12.05 -15.54 6.88
CA TRP A 8 12.48 -14.15 6.79
C TRP A 8 11.27 -13.19 6.90
N ASN A 9 10.17 -13.47 6.19
CA ASN A 9 8.95 -12.68 6.27
C ASN A 9 8.33 -12.72 7.66
N GLN A 10 8.31 -13.87 8.31
CA GLN A 10 7.81 -14.01 9.68
C GLN A 10 8.59 -13.14 10.67
N ASN A 11 9.92 -13.09 10.53
CA ASN A 11 10.78 -12.32 11.41
C ASN A 11 10.52 -10.81 11.29
N TRP A 12 10.55 -10.27 10.08
CA TRP A 12 10.34 -8.83 9.93
C TRP A 12 8.90 -8.40 10.25
N LEU A 13 7.90 -9.25 9.98
CA LEU A 13 6.50 -8.97 10.38
C LEU A 13 6.33 -8.95 11.89
N SER A 14 7.01 -9.83 12.63
CA SER A 14 7.04 -9.80 14.09
C SER A 14 7.64 -8.49 14.62
N GLU A 15 8.77 -8.04 14.04
CA GLU A 15 9.36 -6.75 14.40
C GLU A 15 8.48 -5.56 14.01
N ALA A 16 7.84 -5.61 12.85
CA ALA A 16 6.87 -4.59 12.45
C ALA A 16 5.71 -4.49 13.47
N HIS A 17 5.17 -5.63 13.91
CA HIS A 17 4.16 -5.64 14.95
C HIS A 17 4.67 -5.04 16.27
N ARG A 18 5.90 -5.36 16.67
CA ARG A 18 6.49 -4.86 17.91
C ARG A 18 6.57 -3.33 17.95
N ILE A 19 7.02 -2.71 16.85
CA ILE A 19 7.22 -1.26 16.77
C ILE A 19 5.96 -0.47 16.39
N LEU A 20 4.97 -1.13 15.80
CA LEU A 20 3.72 -0.48 15.41
C LEU A 20 2.98 0.05 16.65
N LYS A 21 2.42 1.25 16.56
CA LYS A 21 1.53 1.80 17.61
C LYS A 21 0.30 0.91 17.77
N ASN A 22 -0.32 0.96 18.96
CA ASN A 22 -1.53 0.18 19.24
C ASN A 22 -2.67 0.50 18.26
N THR A 23 -2.82 1.77 17.84
CA THR A 23 -3.80 2.20 16.84
C THR A 23 -3.30 2.11 15.40
N GLY A 24 -2.12 1.52 15.19
CA GLY A 24 -1.47 1.46 13.88
C GLY A 24 -1.97 0.30 13.01
N GLY A 25 -1.90 0.52 11.70
CA GLY A 25 -2.17 -0.50 10.69
C GLY A 25 -0.98 -0.77 9.79
N ILE A 26 -0.96 -1.94 9.18
CA ILE A 26 0.00 -2.37 8.17
C ILE A 26 -0.72 -2.67 6.87
N TYR A 27 -0.16 -2.20 5.76
CA TYR A 27 -0.59 -2.54 4.41
C TYR A 27 0.53 -3.28 3.71
N LEU A 28 0.25 -4.50 3.29
CA LEU A 28 1.21 -5.35 2.59
C LEU A 28 0.74 -5.56 1.16
N ILE A 29 1.47 -4.96 0.22
CA ILE A 29 1.20 -5.09 -1.22
C ILE A 29 1.91 -6.32 -1.74
N SER A 30 1.18 -7.25 -2.33
CA SER A 30 1.70 -8.49 -2.87
C SER A 30 1.20 -8.77 -4.28
N ASP A 31 1.93 -9.64 -4.98
CA ASP A 31 1.40 -10.30 -6.14
C ASP A 31 0.49 -11.49 -5.74
N TRP A 32 -0.27 -11.98 -6.69
CA TRP A 32 -1.23 -13.06 -6.45
C TRP A 32 -0.57 -14.40 -6.05
N HIS A 33 0.68 -14.67 -6.48
CA HIS A 33 1.39 -15.91 -6.16
C HIS A 33 1.69 -16.03 -4.67
N HIS A 34 1.99 -14.92 -4.01
CA HIS A 34 2.38 -14.88 -2.61
C HIS A 34 1.24 -14.43 -1.67
N SER A 35 0.11 -14.02 -2.22
CA SER A 35 -0.99 -13.43 -1.46
C SER A 35 -1.50 -14.33 -0.33
N SER A 36 -1.67 -15.64 -0.61
CA SER A 36 -2.13 -16.60 0.41
C SER A 36 -1.10 -16.83 1.52
N MET A 37 0.19 -16.81 1.18
CA MET A 37 1.27 -16.91 2.18
C MET A 37 1.23 -15.72 3.15
N TYR A 38 1.04 -14.52 2.62
CA TYR A 38 0.99 -13.32 3.45
C TYR A 38 -0.25 -13.26 4.35
N TYR A 39 -1.38 -13.81 3.93
CA TYR A 39 -2.51 -13.99 4.83
C TYR A 39 -2.13 -14.81 6.07
N GLY A 40 -1.50 -15.98 5.86
CA GLY A 40 -1.05 -16.83 6.97
C GLY A 40 -0.02 -16.16 7.87
N LEU A 41 0.95 -15.45 7.30
CA LEU A 41 1.98 -14.74 8.05
C LEU A 41 1.43 -13.58 8.88
N LEU A 42 0.56 -12.76 8.29
CA LEU A 42 -0.05 -11.62 8.98
C LEU A 42 -0.96 -12.08 10.12
N SER A 43 -1.77 -13.12 9.91
CA SER A 43 -2.69 -13.63 10.93
C SER A 43 -2.01 -14.18 12.19
N ASN A 44 -0.69 -14.42 12.17
CA ASN A 44 0.05 -14.84 13.36
C ASN A 44 0.23 -13.71 14.39
N ASN A 45 0.29 -12.45 13.94
CA ASN A 45 0.60 -11.32 14.81
C ASN A 45 -0.39 -10.17 14.70
N PHE A 46 -1.18 -10.09 13.63
CA PHE A 46 -2.07 -8.99 13.33
C PHE A 46 -3.52 -9.44 13.22
N ILE A 47 -4.44 -8.52 13.39
CA ILE A 47 -5.86 -8.70 13.08
C ILE A 47 -6.06 -8.31 11.62
N ILE A 48 -6.43 -9.28 10.77
CA ILE A 48 -6.72 -9.01 9.36
C ILE A 48 -8.03 -8.25 9.26
N GLN A 49 -7.97 -7.05 8.71
CA GLN A 49 -9.14 -6.20 8.49
C GLN A 49 -9.75 -6.42 7.11
N ASN A 50 -8.90 -6.45 6.08
CA ASN A 50 -9.39 -6.59 4.71
C ASN A 50 -8.32 -7.12 3.75
N ARG A 51 -8.78 -7.76 2.67
CA ARG A 51 -8.04 -7.96 1.44
C ARG A 51 -8.57 -7.00 0.40
N ILE A 52 -7.74 -6.12 -0.09
CA ILE A 52 -8.07 -5.16 -1.15
C ILE A 52 -7.51 -5.71 -2.45
N THR A 53 -8.35 -5.88 -3.45
CA THR A 53 -7.94 -6.20 -4.82
C THR A 53 -8.01 -4.95 -5.66
N TRP A 54 -6.94 -4.62 -6.37
CA TRP A 54 -6.88 -3.43 -7.19
C TRP A 54 -6.48 -3.74 -8.63
N HIS A 55 -6.98 -2.94 -9.56
CA HIS A 55 -6.64 -3.06 -10.96
C HIS A 55 -5.26 -2.43 -11.21
N ASN A 56 -4.25 -3.29 -11.43
CA ASN A 56 -2.89 -2.85 -11.73
C ASN A 56 -2.73 -2.57 -13.22
N ARG A 57 -3.05 -1.36 -13.64
CA ARG A 57 -2.95 -0.91 -15.03
C ARG A 57 -1.53 -0.94 -15.59
N SER A 58 -0.51 -0.89 -14.73
CA SER A 58 0.89 -1.01 -15.16
C SER A 58 1.25 -2.41 -15.65
N ALA A 59 0.48 -3.43 -15.26
CA ALA A 59 0.65 -4.81 -15.73
C ALA A 59 0.03 -5.07 -17.12
N GLU A 60 -0.72 -4.11 -17.69
CA GLU A 60 -1.37 -4.28 -19.00
C GLU A 60 -0.37 -4.52 -20.13
N ASN A 61 0.84 -4.00 -20.01
CA ASN A 61 1.91 -4.12 -20.99
C ASN A 61 2.80 -5.35 -20.80
N SER A 62 2.51 -6.20 -19.82
CA SER A 62 3.29 -7.40 -19.58
C SER A 62 3.00 -8.47 -20.65
N SER A 63 4.04 -9.23 -20.97
CA SER A 63 4.14 -10.21 -22.06
C SER A 63 2.96 -11.18 -22.19
N GLN A 64 2.84 -11.79 -23.35
CA GLN A 64 1.85 -12.82 -23.68
C GLN A 64 1.81 -13.91 -22.59
N SER A 65 0.65 -14.10 -21.99
CA SER A 65 0.39 -15.21 -21.08
C SER A 65 -0.35 -16.32 -21.86
N PRO A 66 -0.02 -17.59 -21.66
CA PRO A 66 -0.78 -18.69 -22.26
C PRO A 66 -2.18 -18.86 -21.63
N THR A 67 -2.45 -18.12 -20.54
CA THR A 67 -3.74 -18.15 -19.82
C THR A 67 -4.28 -16.72 -19.65
N TRP A 68 -5.12 -16.49 -18.65
CA TRP A 68 -5.62 -15.16 -18.30
C TRP A 68 -4.50 -14.21 -17.90
N LYS A 69 -4.49 -13.01 -18.47
CA LYS A 69 -3.54 -11.96 -18.03
C LYS A 69 -3.86 -11.55 -16.61
N ASN A 70 -2.85 -11.53 -15.76
CA ASN A 70 -3.00 -10.99 -14.43
C ASN A 70 -2.89 -9.46 -14.46
N GLN A 71 -3.99 -8.79 -14.18
CA GLN A 71 -4.09 -7.34 -14.09
C GLN A 71 -4.51 -6.88 -12.69
N SER A 72 -4.41 -7.76 -11.71
CA SER A 72 -4.76 -7.44 -10.33
C SER A 72 -3.53 -7.50 -9.42
N GLY A 73 -3.57 -6.70 -8.37
CA GLY A 73 -2.68 -6.80 -7.23
C GLY A 73 -3.51 -6.96 -5.96
N ASP A 74 -2.93 -7.59 -4.97
CA ASP A 74 -3.53 -7.76 -3.65
C ASP A 74 -2.83 -6.86 -2.63
N ILE A 75 -3.62 -6.27 -1.75
CA ILE A 75 -3.15 -5.52 -0.59
C ILE A 75 -3.84 -6.09 0.64
N TRP A 76 -3.06 -6.60 1.57
CA TRP A 76 -3.56 -7.01 2.87
C TRP A 76 -3.52 -5.84 3.83
N PHE A 77 -4.67 -5.46 4.37
CA PHE A 77 -4.78 -4.50 5.45
C PHE A 77 -4.98 -5.24 6.76
N ALA A 78 -4.09 -5.01 7.71
CA ALA A 78 -4.15 -5.61 9.02
C ALA A 78 -3.78 -4.58 10.10
N THR A 79 -4.22 -4.80 11.32
CA THR A 79 -4.04 -3.89 12.45
C THR A 79 -3.44 -4.59 13.65
N LYS A 80 -2.83 -3.82 14.55
CA LYS A 80 -2.28 -4.35 15.78
C LYS A 80 -3.38 -4.74 16.78
N ASN A 81 -4.43 -3.91 16.86
CA ASN A 81 -5.58 -4.08 17.74
C ASN A 81 -6.88 -3.74 17.01
N ASP A 82 -8.01 -4.01 17.66
CA ASP A 82 -9.35 -3.64 17.17
C ASP A 82 -9.60 -2.13 17.22
N ASP A 83 -8.93 -1.40 18.13
CA ASP A 83 -8.95 0.06 18.18
C ASP A 83 -7.87 0.64 17.28
N PHE A 84 -8.19 0.78 16.00
CA PHE A 84 -7.26 1.27 14.98
C PHE A 84 -7.77 2.54 14.30
N LEU A 85 -6.83 3.30 13.77
CA LEU A 85 -7.12 4.54 13.06
C LEU A 85 -7.55 4.23 11.61
N PHE A 86 -8.79 4.61 11.28
CA PHE A 86 -9.29 4.55 9.91
C PHE A 86 -10.22 5.73 9.64
N ASP A 87 -9.90 6.54 8.61
CA ASP A 87 -10.69 7.71 8.22
C ASP A 87 -11.63 7.38 7.04
N ASN A 88 -12.86 7.04 7.37
CA ASN A 88 -13.89 6.76 6.39
C ASN A 88 -14.22 7.96 5.47
N HIS A 89 -13.95 9.19 5.91
CA HIS A 89 -14.22 10.40 5.12
C HIS A 89 -13.13 10.65 4.08
N ALA A 90 -11.86 10.39 4.42
CA ALA A 90 -10.73 10.58 3.52
C ALA A 90 -10.85 9.71 2.27
N VAL A 91 -11.50 8.56 2.43
CA VAL A 91 -11.60 7.52 1.42
C VAL A 91 -12.94 7.49 0.69
N SER A 92 -13.90 8.36 1.04
CA SER A 92 -15.14 8.52 0.29
C SER A 92 -14.85 9.01 -1.13
N LEU A 93 -15.24 8.24 -2.14
CA LEU A 93 -15.14 8.66 -3.54
C LEU A 93 -15.88 9.98 -3.73
N LYS A 94 -15.14 11.06 -3.97
CA LYS A 94 -15.71 12.23 -4.62
C LYS A 94 -15.96 11.80 -6.07
N SER A 95 -17.16 11.34 -6.36
CA SER A 95 -17.61 11.14 -7.72
C SER A 95 -17.70 12.51 -8.40
N ASP A 96 -16.67 12.89 -9.15
CA ASP A 96 -16.70 14.05 -10.05
C ASP A 96 -17.55 13.80 -11.30
N ARG A 97 -18.11 12.60 -11.45
CA ARG A 97 -19.06 12.24 -12.50
C ARG A 97 -20.39 11.90 -11.86
N GLY A 98 -21.40 12.67 -12.21
CA GLY A 98 -22.78 12.47 -11.79
C GLY A 98 -23.41 11.17 -12.31
N ASP A 99 -22.75 10.04 -12.15
CA ASP A 99 -23.27 8.74 -12.52
C ASP A 99 -24.26 8.27 -11.46
N LEU A 100 -25.53 8.30 -11.86
CA LEU A 100 -26.75 7.95 -11.13
C LEU A 100 -26.83 6.46 -10.67
N LEU A 101 -25.75 5.70 -10.71
CA LEU A 101 -25.77 4.26 -10.44
C LEU A 101 -25.57 3.87 -8.98
N TYR A 102 -25.18 4.80 -8.11
CA TYR A 102 -25.00 4.53 -6.69
C TYR A 102 -25.75 5.55 -5.85
N SER A 103 -26.62 5.08 -4.96
CA SER A 103 -27.34 5.94 -4.03
C SER A 103 -26.36 6.67 -3.09
N ARG A 104 -26.77 7.84 -2.56
CA ARG A 104 -25.96 8.66 -1.65
C ARG A 104 -25.44 7.91 -0.41
N ASP A 105 -26.03 6.78 -0.07
CA ASP A 105 -25.70 5.97 1.11
C ASP A 105 -24.69 4.85 0.80
N GLU A 106 -24.37 4.58 -0.46
CA GLU A 106 -23.42 3.55 -0.89
C GLU A 106 -21.99 4.10 -1.10
N ARG A 107 -21.64 5.20 -0.46
CA ARG A 107 -20.27 5.71 -0.40
C ARG A 107 -19.34 4.84 0.45
N LEU A 108 -19.73 3.62 0.70
CA LEU A 108 -18.88 2.63 1.32
C LEU A 108 -17.76 2.30 0.37
N GLN A 109 -16.55 2.59 0.80
CA GLN A 109 -15.35 2.20 0.10
C GLN A 109 -15.32 0.70 -0.02
N THR A 110 -15.37 0.26 -1.24
CA THR A 110 -15.19 -1.15 -1.52
C THR A 110 -13.71 -1.50 -1.43
N ASN A 111 -13.43 -2.75 -1.12
CA ASN A 111 -12.09 -3.32 -1.18
C ASN A 111 -11.68 -3.72 -2.61
N PHE A 112 -12.37 -3.18 -3.61
CA PHE A 112 -12.12 -3.43 -5.02
C PHE A 112 -11.85 -2.10 -5.74
N TRP A 113 -10.59 -1.83 -6.09
CA TRP A 113 -10.14 -0.52 -6.56
C TRP A 113 -9.86 -0.51 -8.05
N PHE A 114 -10.65 0.24 -8.80
CA PHE A 114 -10.46 0.49 -10.23
C PHE A 114 -9.93 1.89 -10.54
N ASP A 115 -9.87 2.75 -9.55
CA ASP A 115 -9.56 4.17 -9.66
C ASP A 115 -8.06 4.48 -9.61
N ILE A 116 -7.21 3.46 -9.44
CA ILE A 116 -5.77 3.64 -9.42
C ILE A 116 -5.23 3.75 -10.85
N PRO A 117 -4.65 4.91 -11.23
CA PRO A 117 -4.12 5.10 -12.57
C PRO A 117 -2.84 4.30 -12.80
N ALA A 118 -2.48 4.09 -14.07
CA ALA A 118 -1.17 3.57 -14.44
C ALA A 118 -0.05 4.49 -13.95
N VAL A 119 1.13 3.93 -13.74
CA VAL A 119 2.33 4.67 -13.39
C VAL A 119 2.71 5.61 -14.54
N LYS A 120 2.98 6.87 -14.21
CA LYS A 120 3.44 7.89 -15.17
C LYS A 120 4.96 8.07 -15.16
N ASN A 121 5.61 7.72 -14.07
CA ASN A 121 7.04 7.86 -13.87
C ASN A 121 7.70 6.48 -13.94
N GLU A 122 8.65 6.30 -14.87
CA GLU A 122 9.37 5.03 -15.05
C GLU A 122 10.14 4.59 -13.81
N ASP A 123 10.55 5.54 -12.95
CA ASP A 123 11.22 5.24 -11.70
C ASP A 123 10.27 4.71 -10.61
N ALA A 124 8.96 4.87 -10.74
CA ALA A 124 7.98 4.43 -9.75
C ALA A 124 7.50 3.01 -10.03
N ARG A 125 7.31 2.22 -8.97
CA ARG A 125 6.74 0.87 -9.09
C ARG A 125 5.23 0.92 -9.26
N TYR A 126 4.56 1.77 -8.49
CA TYR A 126 3.11 1.97 -8.51
C TYR A 126 2.77 3.44 -8.50
N SER A 127 1.54 3.78 -8.86
CA SER A 127 1.05 5.14 -8.81
C SER A 127 1.10 5.72 -7.39
N ASP A 128 1.52 6.98 -7.27
CA ASP A 128 1.49 7.72 -6.01
C ASP A 128 0.07 7.83 -5.43
N LYS A 129 -0.96 7.78 -6.27
CA LYS A 129 -2.36 7.74 -5.83
C LYS A 129 -2.72 6.46 -5.08
N LEU A 130 -2.08 5.33 -5.37
CA LEU A 130 -2.26 4.10 -4.59
C LEU A 130 -1.82 4.30 -3.15
N TYR A 131 -0.61 4.83 -2.98
CA TYR A 131 -0.06 5.07 -1.65
C TYR A 131 -0.78 6.19 -0.91
N ALA A 132 -1.15 7.27 -1.61
CA ALA A 132 -1.93 8.36 -1.01
C ALA A 132 -3.26 7.84 -0.46
N LYS A 133 -3.98 7.03 -1.23
CA LYS A 133 -5.27 6.42 -0.81
C LYS A 133 -5.11 5.58 0.46
N ILE A 134 -4.06 4.75 0.54
CA ILE A 134 -3.74 3.96 1.74
C ILE A 134 -3.44 4.87 2.93
N LEU A 135 -2.57 5.86 2.74
CA LEU A 135 -2.09 6.71 3.82
C LEU A 135 -3.17 7.68 4.33
N GLU A 136 -4.01 8.19 3.45
CA GLU A 136 -5.15 9.04 3.83
C GLU A 136 -6.16 8.27 4.67
N ALA A 137 -6.41 7.00 4.32
CA ALA A 137 -7.31 6.14 5.08
C ALA A 137 -6.84 5.86 6.51
N SER A 138 -5.54 5.71 6.73
CA SER A 138 -5.01 5.14 7.98
C SER A 138 -3.99 6.04 8.68
N SER A 139 -3.96 7.33 8.34
CA SER A 139 -3.08 8.29 9.01
C SER A 139 -3.59 9.72 8.89
N PHE A 140 -3.16 10.58 9.81
CA PHE A 140 -3.37 12.04 9.78
C PHE A 140 -2.06 12.78 9.48
N LYS A 141 -2.17 14.08 9.22
CA LYS A 141 -0.98 14.96 9.07
C LYS A 141 -0.06 14.77 10.27
N LEU A 142 1.26 14.77 10.00
CA LEU A 142 2.33 14.59 10.99
C LEU A 142 2.43 13.17 11.60
N ASN A 143 1.57 12.23 11.26
CA ASN A 143 1.78 10.85 11.65
C ASN A 143 3.02 10.26 10.95
N TRP A 144 3.64 9.28 11.60
CA TRP A 144 4.77 8.55 11.06
C TRP A 144 4.31 7.41 10.14
N VAL A 145 4.93 7.34 8.99
CA VAL A 145 4.82 6.24 8.02
C VAL A 145 6.18 5.56 7.94
N LEU A 146 6.19 4.25 8.04
CA LEU A 146 7.39 3.42 7.92
C LEU A 146 7.28 2.55 6.67
N ASP A 147 8.29 2.59 5.82
CA ASP A 147 8.47 1.65 4.72
C ASP A 147 9.81 0.92 4.88
N PRO A 148 9.80 -0.34 5.36
CA PRO A 148 11.04 -1.09 5.56
C PRO A 148 11.70 -1.57 4.25
N PHE A 149 11.05 -1.41 3.11
CA PHE A 149 11.51 -1.85 1.79
C PHE A 149 11.29 -0.78 0.72
N MET A 150 11.75 0.44 1.00
CA MET A 150 11.30 1.64 0.28
C MET A 150 11.75 1.73 -1.18
N ARG A 151 12.78 0.98 -1.60
CA ARG A 151 13.30 1.01 -2.99
C ARG A 151 13.46 2.44 -3.52
N ASN A 152 12.65 2.82 -4.50
CA ASN A 152 12.67 4.13 -5.16
C ASN A 152 11.98 5.23 -4.33
N GLY A 153 11.47 4.95 -3.13
CA GLY A 153 10.87 5.92 -2.23
C GLY A 153 9.43 6.33 -2.57
N ASP A 154 8.67 5.52 -3.29
CA ASP A 154 7.31 5.85 -3.74
C ASP A 154 6.38 6.19 -2.57
N VAL A 155 6.43 5.41 -1.48
CA VAL A 155 5.67 5.68 -0.25
C VAL A 155 6.09 6.99 0.41
N GLY A 156 7.40 7.27 0.42
CA GLY A 156 7.97 8.51 0.97
C GLY A 156 7.50 9.74 0.20
N VAL A 157 7.47 9.68 -1.13
CA VAL A 157 6.93 10.73 -2.00
C VAL A 157 5.46 10.98 -1.70
N ALA A 158 4.65 9.93 -1.61
CA ALA A 158 3.23 10.06 -1.30
C ALA A 158 3.01 10.63 0.12
N ALA A 159 3.74 10.11 1.12
CA ALA A 159 3.66 10.58 2.50
C ALA A 159 3.99 12.08 2.62
N LYS A 160 5.05 12.52 1.94
CA LYS A 160 5.46 13.92 1.92
C LYS A 160 4.40 14.84 1.31
N LYS A 161 3.85 14.47 0.15
CA LYS A 161 2.79 15.23 -0.54
C LYS A 161 1.57 15.49 0.31
N ILE A 162 1.23 14.56 1.20
CA ILE A 162 0.04 14.65 2.06
C ILE A 162 0.37 15.03 3.51
N GLY A 163 1.62 15.48 3.77
CA GLY A 163 2.05 16.03 5.05
C GLY A 163 2.26 14.99 6.17
N ARG A 164 2.63 13.77 5.83
CA ARG A 164 3.04 12.73 6.80
C ARG A 164 4.55 12.75 7.00
N ARG A 165 5.02 12.31 8.16
CA ARG A 165 6.44 12.05 8.43
C ARG A 165 6.78 10.67 7.89
N PHE A 166 7.99 10.51 7.37
CA PHE A 166 8.40 9.26 6.71
C PHE A 166 9.72 8.74 7.24
N ILE A 167 9.80 7.44 7.41
CA ILE A 167 11.02 6.68 7.66
C ILE A 167 11.04 5.55 6.62
N GLY A 168 12.14 5.43 5.89
CA GLY A 168 12.33 4.37 4.91
C GLY A 168 13.68 3.71 5.06
N PHE A 169 13.76 2.43 4.71
CA PHE A 169 15.00 1.66 4.69
C PHE A 169 15.24 1.10 3.29
N GLU A 170 16.49 1.21 2.84
CA GLU A 170 16.96 0.66 1.57
C GLU A 170 18.43 0.27 1.71
N THR A 171 18.79 -0.93 1.29
CA THR A 171 20.15 -1.47 1.36
C THR A 171 20.98 -1.15 0.14
N ASN A 172 20.34 -0.94 -1.01
CA ASN A 172 21.00 -0.53 -2.24
C ASN A 172 21.26 0.98 -2.22
N LYS A 173 22.52 1.40 -2.30
CA LYS A 173 22.92 2.80 -2.22
C LYS A 173 22.37 3.66 -3.34
N ASP A 174 22.30 3.13 -4.55
CA ASP A 174 21.82 3.90 -5.72
C ASP A 174 20.31 4.16 -5.60
N LEU A 175 19.54 3.14 -5.18
CA LEU A 175 18.12 3.29 -4.89
C LEU A 175 17.87 4.23 -3.71
N LEU A 176 18.72 4.18 -2.67
CA LEU A 176 18.65 5.11 -1.53
C LEU A 176 18.83 6.56 -2.00
N LEU A 177 19.86 6.84 -2.79
CA LEU A 177 20.12 8.19 -3.31
C LEU A 177 19.00 8.67 -4.22
N LEU A 178 18.49 7.79 -5.09
CA LEU A 178 17.35 8.08 -5.95
C LEU A 178 16.10 8.43 -5.11
N SER A 179 15.80 7.61 -4.09
CA SER A 179 14.64 7.83 -3.22
C SER A 179 14.73 9.16 -2.46
N MET A 180 15.91 9.48 -1.91
CA MET A 180 16.13 10.77 -1.23
C MET A 180 15.87 11.94 -2.17
N LYS A 181 16.45 11.91 -3.38
CA LYS A 181 16.23 12.95 -4.39
C LYS A 181 14.75 13.09 -4.75
N ARG A 182 14.04 11.99 -4.96
CA ARG A 182 12.61 12.01 -5.32
C ARG A 182 11.74 12.56 -4.18
N ILE A 183 12.02 12.18 -2.94
CA ILE A 183 11.29 12.67 -1.76
C ILE A 183 11.53 14.16 -1.56
N ASP A 184 12.79 14.64 -1.74
CA ASP A 184 13.14 16.05 -1.55
C ASP A 184 12.56 16.95 -2.65
N GLN A 185 12.49 16.50 -3.89
CA GLN A 185 11.90 17.25 -5.00
C GLN A 185 10.39 17.52 -4.83
N ASN A 186 9.72 16.83 -3.95
CA ASN A 186 8.29 17.00 -3.63
C ASN A 186 8.08 17.83 -2.36
N ASN A 187 9.00 18.73 -2.01
CA ASN A 187 8.94 19.63 -0.84
C ASN A 187 8.15 20.94 -1.10
N ASN A 188 7.32 21.02 -2.14
CA ASN A 188 6.49 22.21 -2.44
C ASN A 188 5.08 22.06 -1.95
#